data_671ca398ee096c620f284f735da8ab16
#
_entry.id   671ca398ee096c620f284f735da8ab16
#
_cell.length_a   1.000
_cell.length_b   1.000
_cell.length_c   1.000
_cell.angle_alpha   90.00
_cell.angle_beta   90.00
_cell.angle_gamma   90.00
#
_symmetry.space_group_name_H-M   'P 1'
#
loop_
_entity.id
_entity.type
_entity.pdbx_description
1 polymer ?
#
loop_
_entity_poly.entity_id
_entity_poly.type
_entity_poly.pdbx_seq_one_letter_code
_entity_poly.pdbx_strand_id
1 'polypeptide(L)'
;MNRIARRALHTSAVPTDLASVTHRDEAGEKPELAGVSPEVVEAIWHSVERLYRTGVHPGIQLSVRHRGEQILHRAIGHANGNGPHDAVDALKVPMTTETPICYFSASKAVTALLIHILAEQGLVNLMDPVSYYCPEFAGGGKRTITIHQVLSHRGGIPA
;
A
#
# COMPACT_ATOMS: atom_id res chain seq x y z
N MET A 1 26.17 1.32 10.94
CA MET A 1 25.40 0.76 12.10
C MET A 1 25.57 -0.76 12.09
N ASN A 2 26.00 -1.37 13.20
CA ASN A 2 26.27 -2.81 13.24
C ASN A 2 24.94 -3.63 13.35
N ARG A 3 25.06 -4.97 13.19
CA ARG A 3 23.92 -5.92 13.19
C ARG A 3 23.08 -5.88 14.48
N ILE A 4 23.73 -5.73 15.63
CA ILE A 4 23.05 -5.71 16.92
C ILE A 4 22.17 -4.45 17.03
N ALA A 5 22.70 -3.28 16.64
CA ALA A 5 21.95 -2.03 16.65
C ALA A 5 20.77 -2.07 15.67
N ARG A 6 20.92 -2.67 14.48
CA ARG A 6 19.81 -2.82 13.51
C ARG A 6 18.67 -3.68 14.07
N ARG A 7 18.98 -4.81 14.72
CA ARG A 7 17.97 -5.68 15.35
C ARG A 7 17.27 -4.98 16.51
N ALA A 8 18.03 -4.29 17.36
CA ALA A 8 17.48 -3.57 18.51
C ALA A 8 16.57 -2.41 18.09
N LEU A 9 16.87 -1.75 16.97
CA LEU A 9 16.10 -0.63 16.43
C LEU A 9 15.08 -1.07 15.35
N HIS A 10 14.98 -2.38 15.06
CA HIS A 10 14.10 -2.90 13.99
C HIS A 10 14.29 -2.19 12.63
N THR A 11 15.55 -1.92 12.26
CA THR A 11 15.86 -1.19 11.03
C THR A 11 16.54 -2.06 9.97
N SER A 12 16.26 -1.75 8.72
CA SER A 12 16.88 -2.34 7.53
C SER A 12 18.24 -1.69 7.20
N ALA A 13 19.05 -2.34 6.38
CA ALA A 13 20.28 -1.73 5.86
C ALA A 13 19.92 -0.77 4.72
N VAL A 14 20.42 0.45 4.82
CA VAL A 14 20.26 1.47 3.78
C VAL A 14 21.63 1.74 3.15
N PRO A 15 21.79 1.57 1.82
CA PRO A 15 23.04 1.89 1.15
C PRO A 15 23.26 3.41 1.09
N THR A 16 24.51 3.82 0.95
CA THR A 16 24.87 5.24 0.76
C THR A 16 24.33 5.75 -0.57
N ASP A 17 24.56 4.98 -1.63
CA ASP A 17 24.01 5.26 -2.96
C ASP A 17 22.62 4.63 -3.09
N LEU A 18 21.58 5.47 -3.12
CA LEU A 18 20.20 5.03 -3.27
C LEU A 18 19.87 4.64 -4.71
N ALA A 19 20.60 5.13 -5.71
CA ALA A 19 20.35 4.76 -7.10
C ALA A 19 20.53 3.24 -7.32
N SER A 20 21.46 2.63 -6.58
CA SER A 20 21.71 1.19 -6.66
C SER A 20 20.55 0.31 -6.20
N VAL A 21 19.56 0.87 -5.51
CA VAL A 21 18.38 0.17 -4.99
C VAL A 21 17.07 0.85 -5.41
N THR A 22 17.13 1.77 -6.38
CA THR A 22 15.96 2.46 -6.92
C THR A 22 15.58 1.85 -8.27
N HIS A 23 14.31 1.54 -8.43
CA HIS A 23 13.69 1.12 -9.68
C HIS A 23 12.70 2.19 -10.15
N ARG A 24 12.80 2.61 -11.41
CA ARG A 24 11.93 3.59 -12.06
C ARG A 24 11.24 2.98 -13.27
N ASP A 25 9.95 3.20 -13.39
CA ASP A 25 9.21 2.93 -14.62
C ASP A 25 9.17 4.20 -15.47
N GLU A 26 10.31 4.51 -16.11
CA GLU A 26 10.46 5.73 -16.92
C GLU A 26 9.45 5.78 -18.09
N ALA A 27 9.09 4.65 -18.66
CA ALA A 27 8.13 4.60 -19.76
C ALA A 27 6.69 4.90 -19.31
N GLY A 28 6.38 4.64 -18.05
CA GLY A 28 5.07 4.89 -17.44
C GLY A 28 4.89 6.29 -16.91
N GLU A 29 5.96 7.01 -16.56
CA GLU A 29 5.88 8.36 -16.00
C GLU A 29 5.66 9.41 -17.09
N LYS A 30 4.55 10.18 -17.01
CA LYS A 30 4.17 11.24 -17.99
C LYS A 30 3.70 12.50 -17.26
N PRO A 31 4.55 13.13 -16.42
CA PRO A 31 4.14 14.29 -15.64
C PRO A 31 3.78 15.50 -16.50
N GLU A 32 4.42 15.68 -17.66
CA GLU A 32 4.15 16.75 -18.59
C GLU A 32 2.73 16.74 -19.15
N LEU A 33 2.14 15.55 -19.39
CA LEU A 33 0.75 15.42 -19.84
C LEU A 33 -0.24 15.85 -18.76
N ALA A 34 0.16 15.77 -17.50
CA ALA A 34 -0.62 16.22 -16.35
C ALA A 34 -0.39 17.68 -16.00
N GLY A 35 0.53 18.38 -16.70
CA GLY A 35 0.96 19.73 -16.39
C GLY A 35 1.79 19.84 -15.11
N VAL A 36 2.49 18.78 -14.73
CA VAL A 36 3.35 18.71 -13.55
C VAL A 36 4.81 18.80 -14.01
N SER A 37 5.59 19.70 -13.39
CA SER A 37 7.00 19.84 -13.74
C SER A 37 7.84 18.70 -13.14
N PRO A 38 8.96 18.33 -13.80
CA PRO A 38 9.88 17.31 -13.29
C PRO A 38 10.40 17.61 -11.88
N GLU A 39 10.61 18.88 -11.54
CA GLU A 39 11.08 19.30 -10.22
C GLU A 39 10.09 18.91 -9.10
N VAL A 40 8.78 19.03 -9.38
CA VAL A 40 7.73 18.61 -8.43
C VAL A 40 7.76 17.10 -8.24
N VAL A 41 7.92 16.33 -9.33
CA VAL A 41 8.01 14.86 -9.25
C VAL A 41 9.24 14.45 -8.43
N GLU A 42 10.40 15.07 -8.69
CA GLU A 42 11.61 14.77 -7.93
C GLU A 42 11.51 15.21 -6.46
N ALA A 43 10.82 16.32 -6.16
CA ALA A 43 10.58 16.73 -4.77
C ALA A 43 9.71 15.70 -4.00
N ILE A 44 8.70 15.12 -4.67
CA ILE A 44 7.91 14.01 -4.10
C ILE A 44 8.82 12.81 -3.85
N TRP A 45 9.63 12.42 -4.85
CA TRP A 45 10.54 11.28 -4.74
C TRP A 45 11.57 11.45 -3.63
N HIS A 46 12.18 12.61 -3.50
CA HIS A 46 13.10 12.91 -2.40
C HIS A 46 12.46 12.76 -1.02
N SER A 47 11.14 12.95 -0.90
CA SER A 47 10.45 12.68 0.36
C SER A 47 10.40 11.19 0.68
N VAL A 48 10.24 10.32 -0.35
CA VAL A 48 10.32 8.86 -0.21
C VAL A 48 11.75 8.43 0.16
N GLU A 49 12.76 9.01 -0.50
CA GLU A 49 14.17 8.72 -0.18
C GLU A 49 14.51 9.08 1.27
N ARG A 50 14.03 10.23 1.77
CA ARG A 50 14.19 10.59 3.19
C ARG A 50 13.52 9.57 4.12
N LEU A 51 12.32 9.11 3.78
CA LEU A 51 11.63 8.06 4.54
C LEU A 51 12.42 6.76 4.51
N TYR A 52 12.88 6.32 3.34
CA TYR A 52 13.68 5.11 3.21
C TYR A 52 15.01 5.19 3.99
N ARG A 53 15.67 6.36 4.02
CA ARG A 53 16.89 6.57 4.79
C ARG A 53 16.74 6.38 6.30
N THR A 54 15.51 6.41 6.84
CA THR A 54 15.26 6.07 8.25
C THR A 54 15.55 4.59 8.55
N GLY A 55 15.57 3.72 7.53
CA GLY A 55 15.74 2.28 7.68
C GLY A 55 14.52 1.55 8.27
N VAL A 56 13.43 2.23 8.52
CA VAL A 56 12.20 1.61 9.09
C VAL A 56 11.56 0.66 8.08
N HIS A 57 11.65 0.99 6.79
CA HIS A 57 11.07 0.19 5.71
C HIS A 57 12.16 -0.50 4.89
N PRO A 58 12.11 -1.82 4.68
CA PRO A 58 13.07 -2.54 3.83
C PRO A 58 12.89 -2.19 2.35
N GLY A 59 11.71 -1.78 1.94
CA GLY A 59 11.37 -1.33 0.61
C GLY A 59 10.11 -0.50 0.59
N ILE A 60 9.98 0.40 -0.40
CA ILE A 60 8.84 1.30 -0.60
C ILE A 60 8.52 1.32 -2.09
N GLN A 61 7.24 1.20 -2.42
CA GLN A 61 6.71 1.50 -3.76
C GLN A 61 5.83 2.74 -3.68
N LEU A 62 5.91 3.60 -4.69
CA LEU A 62 5.02 4.74 -4.82
C LEU A 62 4.53 4.88 -6.26
N SER A 63 3.21 4.96 -6.42
CA SER A 63 2.54 5.32 -7.66
C SER A 63 1.67 6.53 -7.39
N VAL A 64 1.87 7.60 -8.17
CA VAL A 64 1.08 8.83 -8.08
C VAL A 64 0.46 9.14 -9.43
N ARG A 65 -0.85 9.39 -9.43
CA ARG A 65 -1.59 9.83 -10.60
C ARG A 65 -2.15 11.24 -10.39
N HIS A 66 -2.09 12.05 -11.43
CA HIS A 66 -2.71 13.37 -11.47
C HIS A 66 -3.45 13.55 -12.81
N ARG A 67 -4.72 13.97 -12.78
CA ARG A 67 -5.58 14.14 -13.96
C ARG A 67 -5.64 12.90 -14.87
N GLY A 68 -5.59 11.70 -14.28
CA GLY A 68 -5.60 10.44 -15.03
C GLY A 68 -4.21 9.94 -15.46
N GLU A 69 -3.22 10.81 -15.55
CA GLU A 69 -1.86 10.46 -15.95
C GLU A 69 -1.02 9.98 -14.77
N GLN A 70 -0.14 9.03 -15.01
CA GLN A 70 0.84 8.56 -14.02
C GLN A 70 2.04 9.49 -14.02
N ILE A 71 2.20 10.25 -12.95
CA ILE A 71 3.28 11.25 -12.84
C ILE A 71 4.51 10.72 -12.10
N LEU A 72 4.35 9.63 -11.32
CA LEU A 72 5.44 8.95 -10.64
C LEU A 72 5.09 7.48 -10.45
N HIS A 73 6.04 6.58 -10.79
CA HIS A 73 5.92 5.14 -10.58
C HIS A 73 7.30 4.55 -10.31
N ARG A 74 7.67 4.46 -9.02
CA ARG A 74 9.01 4.07 -8.60
C ARG A 74 8.96 3.18 -7.38
N ALA A 75 10.04 2.42 -7.22
CA ALA A 75 10.30 1.61 -6.03
C ALA A 75 11.71 1.85 -5.52
N ILE A 76 11.93 1.64 -4.23
CA ILE A 76 13.25 1.72 -3.60
C ILE A 76 13.40 0.65 -2.55
N GLY A 77 14.57 0.04 -2.48
CA GLY A 77 14.93 -0.96 -1.47
C GLY A 77 14.76 -2.40 -1.92
N HIS A 78 14.36 -3.25 -1.01
CA HIS A 78 14.32 -4.70 -1.23
C HIS A 78 12.96 -5.28 -0.83
N ALA A 79 12.45 -6.16 -1.68
CA ALA A 79 11.23 -6.93 -1.42
C ALA A 79 11.47 -8.03 -0.37
N ASN A 80 12.70 -8.55 -0.31
CA ASN A 80 13.10 -9.60 0.63
C ASN A 80 14.61 -9.53 0.94
N GLY A 81 15.03 -10.15 2.05
CA GLY A 81 16.43 -10.32 2.43
C GLY A 81 17.10 -9.09 3.06
N ASN A 82 16.36 -8.03 3.36
CA ASN A 82 16.87 -6.83 4.01
C ASN A 82 16.06 -6.40 5.25
N GLY A 83 15.23 -7.27 5.78
CA GLY A 83 14.53 -7.01 7.04
C GLY A 83 15.47 -6.96 8.24
N PRO A 84 15.02 -6.40 9.40
CA PRO A 84 15.87 -6.26 10.59
C PRO A 84 16.30 -7.62 11.19
N HIS A 85 15.56 -8.69 10.90
CA HIS A 85 15.81 -10.05 11.39
C HIS A 85 16.46 -10.95 10.35
N ASP A 86 16.61 -10.51 9.10
CA ASP A 86 17.26 -11.29 8.05
C ASP A 86 18.75 -11.49 8.34
N ALA A 87 19.30 -12.58 7.84
CA ALA A 87 20.74 -12.83 7.88
C ALA A 87 21.48 -11.76 7.05
N VAL A 88 22.72 -11.44 7.44
CA VAL A 88 23.52 -10.42 6.74
C VAL A 88 23.82 -10.81 5.30
N ASP A 89 23.99 -12.11 5.08
CA ASP A 89 24.27 -12.78 3.81
C ASP A 89 23.01 -13.29 3.11
N ALA A 90 21.81 -12.95 3.63
CA ALA A 90 20.56 -13.28 2.97
C ALA A 90 20.53 -12.72 1.55
N LEU A 91 20.00 -13.52 0.62
CA LEU A 91 19.79 -13.08 -0.75
C LEU A 91 18.82 -11.89 -0.76
N LYS A 92 19.32 -10.75 -1.20
CA LYS A 92 18.51 -9.53 -1.31
C LYS A 92 17.79 -9.50 -2.65
N VAL A 93 16.47 -9.48 -2.60
CA VAL A 93 15.63 -9.34 -3.79
C VAL A 93 15.27 -7.87 -3.94
N PRO A 94 15.66 -7.17 -5.01
CA PRO A 94 15.30 -5.80 -5.25
C PRO A 94 13.78 -5.60 -5.29
N MET A 95 13.31 -4.48 -4.77
CA MET A 95 11.92 -4.07 -4.96
C MET A 95 11.79 -3.35 -6.30
N THR A 96 10.79 -3.76 -7.09
CA THR A 96 10.41 -3.14 -8.35
C THR A 96 9.00 -2.57 -8.27
N THR A 97 8.57 -1.82 -9.27
CA THR A 97 7.19 -1.33 -9.38
C THR A 97 6.17 -2.45 -9.53
N GLU A 98 6.61 -3.65 -9.97
CA GLU A 98 5.77 -4.83 -10.16
C GLU A 98 5.79 -5.80 -8.96
N THR A 99 6.61 -5.52 -7.93
CA THR A 99 6.69 -6.40 -6.76
C THR A 99 5.34 -6.47 -6.04
N PRO A 100 4.73 -7.66 -5.86
CA PRO A 100 3.51 -7.80 -5.08
C PRO A 100 3.76 -7.44 -3.61
N ILE A 101 2.87 -6.64 -3.03
CA ILE A 101 2.92 -6.28 -1.61
C ILE A 101 1.57 -6.53 -0.95
N CYS A 102 1.60 -6.83 0.35
CA CYS A 102 0.38 -6.96 1.14
C CYS A 102 -0.11 -5.57 1.58
N TYR A 103 -1.30 -5.20 1.14
CA TYR A 103 -1.91 -3.90 1.48
C TYR A 103 -2.56 -3.86 2.87
N PHE A 104 -2.60 -4.98 3.60
CA PHE A 104 -3.26 -5.06 4.90
C PHE A 104 -4.64 -4.36 4.88
N SER A 105 -4.90 -3.44 5.80
CA SER A 105 -6.19 -2.74 5.91
C SER A 105 -6.54 -1.84 4.73
N ALA A 106 -5.57 -1.42 3.89
CA ALA A 106 -5.88 -0.69 2.66
C ALA A 106 -6.71 -1.53 1.66
N SER A 107 -6.65 -2.88 1.76
CA SER A 107 -7.53 -3.80 1.02
C SER A 107 -9.01 -3.57 1.27
N LYS A 108 -9.40 -2.96 2.39
CA LYS A 108 -10.79 -2.63 2.68
C LYS A 108 -11.38 -1.65 1.66
N ALA A 109 -10.58 -0.70 1.17
CA ALA A 109 -11.02 0.23 0.13
C ALA A 109 -11.34 -0.50 -1.19
N VAL A 110 -10.52 -1.49 -1.56
CA VAL A 110 -10.77 -2.32 -2.75
C VAL A 110 -12.05 -3.15 -2.56
N THR A 111 -12.22 -3.78 -1.39
CA THR A 111 -13.43 -4.53 -1.07
C THR A 111 -14.67 -3.63 -1.11
N ALA A 112 -14.60 -2.43 -0.55
CA ALA A 112 -15.70 -1.46 -0.59
C ALA A 112 -16.06 -1.10 -2.04
N LEU A 113 -15.07 -0.87 -2.92
CA LEU A 113 -15.29 -0.61 -4.34
C LEU A 113 -16.05 -1.78 -5.01
N LEU A 114 -15.66 -3.03 -4.75
CA LEU A 114 -16.36 -4.20 -5.29
C LEU A 114 -17.82 -4.27 -4.84
N ILE A 115 -18.10 -3.96 -3.56
CA ILE A 115 -19.49 -3.90 -3.06
C ILE A 115 -20.28 -2.79 -3.76
N HIS A 116 -19.67 -1.63 -4.02
CA HIS A 116 -20.34 -0.56 -4.76
C HIS A 116 -20.63 -0.95 -6.23
N ILE A 117 -19.73 -1.68 -6.89
CA ILE A 117 -19.97 -2.22 -8.23
C ILE A 117 -21.15 -3.19 -8.23
N LEU A 118 -21.25 -4.09 -7.24
CA LEU A 118 -22.38 -4.99 -7.10
C LEU A 118 -23.70 -4.22 -6.83
N ALA A 119 -23.63 -3.14 -6.06
CA ALA A 119 -24.78 -2.28 -5.82
C ALA A 119 -25.23 -1.54 -7.08
N GLU A 120 -24.31 -1.03 -7.89
CA GLU A 120 -24.60 -0.41 -9.19
C GLU A 120 -25.27 -1.40 -10.16
N GLN A 121 -24.90 -2.67 -10.11
CA GLN A 121 -25.51 -3.76 -10.89
C GLN A 121 -26.86 -4.24 -10.33
N GLY A 122 -27.32 -3.68 -9.21
CA GLY A 122 -28.57 -4.07 -8.56
C GLY A 122 -28.53 -5.44 -7.85
N LEU A 123 -27.33 -6.02 -7.68
CA LEU A 123 -27.15 -7.31 -7.03
C LEU A 123 -27.12 -7.20 -5.49
N VAL A 124 -26.80 -6.02 -4.98
CA VAL A 124 -26.73 -5.73 -3.55
C VAL A 124 -27.35 -4.36 -3.29
N ASN A 125 -28.16 -4.25 -2.22
CA ASN A 125 -28.63 -2.96 -1.71
C ASN A 125 -27.86 -2.63 -0.42
N LEU A 126 -27.19 -1.49 -0.40
CA LEU A 126 -26.35 -1.08 0.73
C LEU A 126 -27.13 -0.89 2.04
N MET A 127 -28.45 -0.66 1.93
CA MET A 127 -29.33 -0.48 3.10
C MET A 127 -29.89 -1.81 3.62
N ASP A 128 -29.70 -2.92 2.90
CA ASP A 128 -30.09 -4.24 3.38
C ASP A 128 -29.16 -4.73 4.50
N PRO A 129 -29.71 -5.51 5.45
CA PRO A 129 -28.89 -6.21 6.42
C PRO A 129 -27.90 -7.16 5.74
N VAL A 130 -26.66 -7.19 6.24
CA VAL A 130 -25.65 -8.16 5.76
C VAL A 130 -26.18 -9.60 5.86
N SER A 131 -26.96 -9.89 6.89
CA SER A 131 -27.56 -11.22 7.11
C SER A 131 -28.57 -11.65 6.04
N TYR A 132 -29.02 -10.75 5.19
CA TYR A 132 -29.86 -11.07 4.03
C TYR A 132 -29.05 -11.83 2.97
N TYR A 133 -27.79 -11.44 2.77
CA TYR A 133 -26.87 -12.05 1.79
C TYR A 133 -26.00 -13.14 2.43
N CYS A 134 -25.70 -13.02 3.72
CA CYS A 134 -24.89 -13.93 4.50
C CYS A 134 -25.61 -14.25 5.82
N PRO A 135 -26.50 -15.27 5.86
CA PRO A 135 -27.32 -15.59 7.03
C PRO A 135 -26.52 -15.86 8.31
N GLU A 136 -25.31 -16.38 8.18
CA GLU A 136 -24.40 -16.69 9.30
C GLU A 136 -23.99 -15.43 10.06
N PHE A 137 -24.02 -14.28 9.40
CA PHE A 137 -23.70 -13.00 10.04
C PHE A 137 -24.71 -12.58 11.12
N ALA A 138 -25.93 -13.15 11.12
CA ALA A 138 -27.01 -12.77 12.04
C ALA A 138 -26.70 -13.04 13.52
N GLY A 139 -25.72 -13.89 13.83
CA GLY A 139 -25.35 -14.24 15.20
C GLY A 139 -24.87 -13.06 16.03
N GLY A 140 -24.97 -13.16 17.38
CA GLY A 140 -24.43 -12.14 18.30
C GLY A 140 -25.09 -10.76 18.17
N GLY A 141 -26.37 -10.70 17.84
CA GLY A 141 -27.12 -9.42 17.77
C GLY A 141 -26.92 -8.62 16.48
N LYS A 142 -26.24 -9.19 15.46
CA LYS A 142 -25.85 -8.47 14.22
C LYS A 142 -26.90 -8.53 13.11
N ARG A 143 -28.08 -9.15 13.36
CA ARG A 143 -29.11 -9.39 12.33
C ARG A 143 -29.49 -8.16 11.52
N THR A 144 -29.53 -6.98 12.12
CA THR A 144 -30.01 -5.74 11.51
C THR A 144 -28.90 -4.82 11.01
N ILE A 145 -27.62 -5.23 11.16
CA ILE A 145 -26.50 -4.43 10.69
C ILE A 145 -26.50 -4.41 9.17
N THR A 146 -26.60 -3.21 8.59
CA THR A 146 -26.63 -3.03 7.13
C THR A 146 -25.23 -3.06 6.53
N ILE A 147 -25.15 -3.35 5.21
CA ILE A 147 -23.90 -3.27 4.45
C ILE A 147 -23.30 -1.85 4.57
N HIS A 148 -24.13 -0.81 4.46
CA HIS A 148 -23.70 0.58 4.64
C HIS A 148 -23.04 0.82 6.00
N GLN A 149 -23.60 0.28 7.09
CA GLN A 149 -23.01 0.42 8.43
C GLN A 149 -21.65 -0.27 8.54
N VAL A 150 -21.48 -1.43 7.89
CA VAL A 150 -20.16 -2.12 7.85
C VAL A 150 -19.16 -1.31 7.06
N LEU A 151 -19.51 -0.86 5.85
CA LEU A 151 -18.62 -0.07 4.98
C LEU A 151 -18.20 1.26 5.62
N SER A 152 -19.07 1.87 6.41
CA SER A 152 -18.81 3.13 7.10
C SER A 152 -18.21 2.96 8.51
N HIS A 153 -17.80 1.75 8.90
CA HIS A 153 -17.29 1.39 10.24
C HIS A 153 -18.26 1.73 11.38
N ARG A 154 -19.58 1.66 11.13
CA ARG A 154 -20.65 1.98 12.09
C ARG A 154 -21.45 0.75 12.53
N GLY A 155 -20.96 -0.45 12.24
CA GLY A 155 -21.64 -1.72 12.56
C GLY A 155 -21.67 -2.08 14.05
N GLY A 156 -20.92 -1.39 14.91
CA GLY A 156 -20.85 -1.69 16.34
C GLY A 156 -20.24 -3.08 16.65
N ILE A 157 -19.41 -3.59 15.75
CA ILE A 157 -18.73 -4.89 15.90
C ILE A 157 -17.41 -4.62 16.62
N PRO A 158 -17.23 -5.12 17.87
CA PRO A 158 -15.98 -4.96 18.59
C PRO A 158 -14.85 -5.73 17.88
N ALA A 159 -13.61 -5.21 17.97
CA ALA A 159 -12.40 -5.87 17.49
C ALA A 159 -11.99 -7.02 18.42
#